data_550b90e7fa6b1d02f3b24340d1b0318c
#
_entry.id   550b90e7fa6b1d02f3b24340d1b0318c
#
_cell.length_a   1.000
_cell.length_b   1.000
_cell.length_c   1.000
_cell.angle_alpha   90.00
_cell.angle_beta   90.00
_cell.angle_gamma   90.00
#
_symmetry.space_group_name_H-M   'P 1'
#
loop_
_entity.id
_entity.type
_entity.pdbx_description
1 polymer ?
#
loop_
_entity_poly.entity_id
_entity_poly.type
_entity_poly.pdbx_seq_one_letter_code
_entity_poly.pdbx_strand_id
1 'polypeptide(L)'
;GGLGTTDLNGFLDVILIPSIWFWMVKYFLRSETQYKWLLITIVIACVIICLTGLYEQAIGVRVFKSNVNLGGTEVVYQWIDAQGRLRAAGAMGNPAVYGALMGMGILAGISYFAQSKSRFLQACIATAICVLLYGVFASYTRSAWISVLVVLFLAQFFINGIWKKTLPIMLIVLLLL
;
A
#
# COMPACT_ATOMS: atom_id res chain seq x y z
N GLY A 1 16.85 -33.39 -8.00
CA GLY A 1 16.19 -32.21 -7.49
C GLY A 1 15.04 -31.84 -8.40
N GLY A 2 13.81 -32.22 -8.06
CA GLY A 2 12.63 -31.78 -8.78
C GLY A 2 12.37 -30.33 -8.44
N LEU A 3 12.10 -29.50 -9.44
CA LEU A 3 11.50 -28.19 -9.25
C LEU A 3 10.16 -28.43 -8.52
N GLY A 4 10.10 -28.05 -7.24
CA GLY A 4 8.94 -28.33 -6.40
C GLY A 4 7.72 -27.54 -6.88
N THR A 5 6.54 -28.09 -6.66
CA THR A 5 5.25 -27.40 -6.93
C THR A 5 5.18 -26.03 -6.28
N THR A 6 5.95 -25.78 -5.22
CA THR A 6 6.12 -24.50 -4.54
C THR A 6 6.76 -23.42 -5.40
N ASP A 7 7.74 -23.77 -6.25
CA ASP A 7 8.43 -22.81 -7.12
C ASP A 7 7.53 -22.36 -8.28
N LEU A 8 6.73 -23.29 -8.81
CA LEU A 8 5.78 -22.98 -9.89
C LEU A 8 4.65 -22.08 -9.37
N ASN A 9 4.08 -22.37 -8.21
CA ASN A 9 3.05 -21.54 -7.60
C ASN A 9 3.58 -20.13 -7.27
N GLY A 10 4.81 -20.04 -6.74
CA GLY A 10 5.45 -18.75 -6.50
C GLY A 10 5.63 -17.94 -7.79
N PHE A 11 6.04 -18.57 -8.89
CA PHE A 11 6.16 -17.89 -10.19
C PHE A 11 4.79 -17.42 -10.72
N LEU A 12 3.76 -18.26 -10.61
CA LEU A 12 2.41 -17.92 -11.04
C LEU A 12 1.85 -16.72 -10.25
N ASP A 13 1.95 -16.78 -8.93
CA ASP A 13 1.34 -15.77 -8.05
C ASP A 13 2.10 -14.43 -8.08
N VAL A 14 3.42 -14.46 -8.16
CA VAL A 14 4.24 -13.24 -8.01
C VAL A 14 4.52 -12.57 -9.36
N ILE A 15 4.58 -13.31 -10.44
CA ILE A 15 4.98 -12.77 -11.75
C ILE A 15 3.84 -12.85 -12.76
N LEU A 16 3.30 -14.04 -12.99
CA LEU A 16 2.37 -14.25 -14.10
C LEU A 16 1.02 -13.57 -13.86
N ILE A 17 0.41 -13.79 -12.71
CA ILE A 17 -0.90 -13.21 -12.38
C ILE A 17 -0.85 -11.67 -12.36
N PRO A 18 0.10 -10.99 -11.67
CA PRO A 18 0.22 -9.54 -11.73
C PRO A 18 0.49 -9.00 -13.14
N SER A 19 1.27 -9.72 -13.96
CA SER A 19 1.54 -9.33 -15.35
C SER A 19 0.28 -9.40 -16.20
N ILE A 20 -0.51 -10.45 -16.09
CA ILE A 20 -1.80 -10.59 -16.78
C ILE A 20 -2.76 -9.47 -16.35
N TRP A 21 -2.86 -9.19 -15.04
CA TRP A 21 -3.67 -8.10 -14.52
C TRP A 21 -3.24 -6.75 -15.07
N PHE A 22 -1.93 -6.48 -15.13
CA PHE A 22 -1.40 -5.24 -15.71
C PHE A 22 -1.82 -5.08 -17.19
N TRP A 23 -1.68 -6.15 -17.99
CA TRP A 23 -2.09 -6.13 -19.40
C TRP A 23 -3.60 -5.97 -19.57
N MET A 24 -4.39 -6.64 -18.75
CA MET A 24 -5.86 -6.50 -18.76
C MET A 24 -6.25 -5.05 -18.43
N VAL A 25 -5.72 -4.48 -17.36
CA VAL A 25 -6.01 -3.09 -16.97
C VAL A 25 -5.61 -2.14 -18.11
N LYS A 26 -4.42 -2.29 -18.69
CA LYS A 26 -3.96 -1.48 -19.83
C LYS A 26 -4.88 -1.62 -21.05
N TYR A 27 -5.39 -2.80 -21.32
CA TYR A 27 -6.28 -3.06 -22.46
C TYR A 27 -7.67 -2.44 -22.26
N PHE A 28 -8.20 -2.50 -21.05
CA PHE A 28 -9.54 -1.98 -20.73
C PHE A 28 -9.56 -0.47 -20.49
N LEU A 29 -8.47 0.13 -20.01
CA LEU A 29 -8.38 1.57 -19.80
C LEU A 29 -8.12 2.30 -21.11
N ARG A 30 -9.19 2.74 -21.76
CA ARG A 30 -9.14 3.44 -23.05
C ARG A 30 -9.34 4.96 -22.95
N SER A 31 -9.82 5.45 -21.80
CA SER A 31 -10.09 6.87 -21.62
C SER A 31 -9.43 7.44 -20.35
N GLU A 32 -9.09 8.73 -20.41
CA GLU A 32 -8.55 9.46 -19.26
C GLU A 32 -9.50 9.43 -18.05
N THR A 33 -10.79 9.47 -18.32
CA THR A 33 -11.83 9.40 -17.29
C THR A 33 -11.81 8.04 -16.57
N GLN A 34 -11.70 6.93 -17.30
CA GLN A 34 -11.61 5.60 -16.69
C GLN A 34 -10.35 5.46 -15.84
N TYR A 35 -9.23 6.03 -16.32
CA TYR A 35 -7.99 6.04 -15.54
C TYR A 35 -8.13 6.82 -14.23
N LYS A 36 -8.77 7.99 -14.26
CA LYS A 36 -9.05 8.78 -13.04
C LYS A 36 -9.96 8.03 -12.06
N TRP A 37 -10.98 7.35 -12.56
CA TRP A 37 -11.84 6.51 -11.72
C TRP A 37 -11.08 5.36 -11.08
N LEU A 38 -10.21 4.70 -11.82
CA LEU A 38 -9.35 3.64 -11.27
C LEU A 38 -8.47 4.16 -10.14
N LEU A 39 -7.79 5.29 -10.34
CA LEU A 39 -6.91 5.88 -9.33
C LEU A 39 -7.68 6.21 -8.04
N ILE A 40 -8.84 6.85 -8.14
CA ILE A 40 -9.63 7.21 -6.95
C ILE A 40 -10.17 5.96 -6.24
N THR A 41 -10.57 4.93 -6.98
CA THR A 41 -11.02 3.66 -6.41
C THR A 41 -9.90 2.98 -5.63
N ILE A 42 -8.67 2.97 -6.16
CA ILE A 42 -7.49 2.44 -5.45
C ILE A 42 -7.26 3.23 -4.16
N VAL A 43 -7.30 4.57 -4.21
CA VAL A 43 -7.10 5.40 -3.00
C VAL A 43 -8.16 5.09 -1.95
N ILE A 44 -9.44 5.03 -2.33
CA ILE A 44 -10.54 4.73 -1.40
C ILE A 44 -10.36 3.34 -0.79
N ALA A 45 -10.08 2.32 -1.59
CA ALA A 45 -9.86 0.97 -1.11
C ALA A 45 -8.68 0.90 -0.12
N CYS A 46 -7.55 1.55 -0.45
CA CYS A 46 -6.39 1.62 0.44
C CYS A 46 -6.70 2.35 1.75
N VAL A 47 -7.47 3.45 1.72
CA VAL A 47 -7.89 4.18 2.93
C VAL A 47 -8.77 3.29 3.81
N ILE A 48 -9.74 2.57 3.25
CA ILE A 48 -10.59 1.64 4.01
C ILE A 48 -9.74 0.58 4.69
N ILE A 49 -8.83 -0.06 3.96
CA ILE A 49 -7.92 -1.06 4.52
C ILE A 49 -6.98 -0.44 5.56
N CYS A 50 -6.51 0.79 5.33
CA CYS A 50 -5.70 1.52 6.29
C CYS A 50 -6.44 1.70 7.62
N LEU A 51 -7.67 2.18 7.57
CA LEU A 51 -8.49 2.39 8.75
C LEU A 51 -8.76 1.09 9.53
N THR A 52 -8.93 -0.05 8.85
CA THR A 52 -9.06 -1.35 9.56
C THR A 52 -7.81 -1.71 10.34
N GLY A 53 -6.61 -1.49 9.77
CA GLY A 53 -5.35 -1.75 10.46
C GLY A 53 -5.08 -0.79 11.62
N LEU A 54 -5.39 0.48 11.46
CA LEU A 54 -5.28 1.48 12.54
C LEU A 54 -6.28 1.20 13.66
N TYR A 55 -7.49 0.77 13.34
CA TYR A 55 -8.49 0.35 14.31
C TYR A 55 -7.98 -0.83 15.14
N GLU A 56 -7.45 -1.90 14.51
CA GLU A 56 -6.85 -3.03 15.23
C GLU A 56 -5.73 -2.59 16.17
N GLN A 57 -4.86 -1.67 15.70
CA GLN A 57 -3.78 -1.15 16.53
C GLN A 57 -4.31 -0.36 17.73
N ALA A 58 -5.35 0.45 17.53
CA ALA A 58 -5.93 1.28 18.59
C ALA A 58 -6.60 0.44 19.69
N ILE A 59 -7.28 -0.66 19.33
CA ILE A 59 -7.93 -1.55 20.30
C ILE A 59 -6.99 -2.62 20.88
N GLY A 60 -5.78 -2.76 20.30
CA GLY A 60 -4.79 -3.76 20.71
C GLY A 60 -5.17 -5.21 20.40
N VAL A 61 -6.18 -5.44 19.56
CA VAL A 61 -6.72 -6.76 19.24
C VAL A 61 -6.85 -6.95 17.75
N ARG A 62 -6.47 -8.14 17.25
CA ARG A 62 -6.71 -8.53 15.86
C ARG A 62 -8.18 -8.84 15.62
N VAL A 63 -8.81 -8.06 14.75
CA VAL A 63 -10.19 -8.29 14.29
C VAL A 63 -10.18 -9.22 13.08
N PHE A 64 -9.25 -9.01 12.16
CA PHE A 64 -9.07 -9.86 10.98
C PHE A 64 -8.00 -10.91 11.31
N LYS A 65 -8.43 -12.09 11.73
CA LYS A 65 -7.53 -13.20 12.09
C LYS A 65 -7.04 -13.89 10.82
N SER A 66 -5.74 -13.88 10.58
CA SER A 66 -5.13 -14.80 9.62
C SER A 66 -4.87 -16.12 10.35
N ASN A 67 -5.76 -17.08 10.19
CA ASN A 67 -5.56 -18.42 10.72
C ASN A 67 -4.61 -19.16 9.79
N VAL A 68 -3.39 -19.42 10.23
CA VAL A 68 -2.48 -20.36 9.54
C VAL A 68 -2.60 -21.68 10.30
N ASN A 69 -3.20 -22.69 9.65
CA ASN A 69 -3.22 -24.06 10.15
C ASN A 69 -1.83 -24.69 10.03
N LEU A 70 -1.09 -24.69 11.12
CA LEU A 70 0.15 -25.44 11.25
C LEU A 70 -0.13 -26.74 12.01
N GLY A 71 -0.40 -27.82 11.26
CA GLY A 71 -0.52 -29.15 11.85
C GLY A 71 -1.68 -29.34 12.84
N GLY A 72 -2.83 -28.69 12.61
CA GLY A 72 -4.05 -28.83 13.43
C GLY A 72 -4.16 -27.86 14.60
N THR A 73 -3.19 -27.01 14.84
CA THR A 73 -3.27 -25.91 15.80
C THR A 73 -3.49 -24.59 15.08
N GLU A 74 -4.57 -23.89 15.39
CA GLU A 74 -4.77 -22.51 14.92
C GLU A 74 -3.80 -21.59 15.65
N VAL A 75 -2.74 -21.20 14.97
CA VAL A 75 -1.81 -20.20 15.49
C VAL A 75 -2.25 -18.82 15.00
N VAL A 76 -2.79 -18.02 15.90
CA VAL A 76 -3.05 -16.60 15.62
C VAL A 76 -1.72 -15.85 15.69
N TYR A 77 -1.15 -15.51 14.53
CA TYR A 77 0.04 -14.67 14.50
C TYR A 77 -0.29 -13.25 14.94
N GLN A 78 0.09 -12.92 16.15
CA GLN A 78 0.13 -11.54 16.61
C GLN A 78 1.47 -10.92 16.19
N TRP A 79 1.42 -10.05 15.18
CA TRP A 79 2.58 -9.28 14.78
C TRP A 79 2.83 -8.17 15.81
N ILE A 80 3.72 -8.44 16.76
CA ILE A 80 4.07 -7.52 17.84
C ILE A 80 5.48 -6.98 17.53
N ASP A 81 5.71 -5.68 17.73
CA ASP A 81 7.03 -5.09 17.63
C ASP A 81 7.89 -5.38 18.86
N ALA A 82 9.17 -4.95 18.84
CA ALA A 82 10.09 -5.14 19.95
C ALA A 82 9.65 -4.44 21.26
N GLN A 83 8.73 -3.47 21.17
CA GLN A 83 8.17 -2.72 22.29
C GLN A 83 6.81 -3.27 22.76
N GLY A 84 6.37 -4.42 22.24
CA GLY A 84 5.10 -5.04 22.61
C GLY A 84 3.87 -4.42 21.94
N ARG A 85 4.03 -3.53 20.92
CA ARG A 85 2.92 -2.89 20.23
C ARG A 85 2.44 -3.73 19.06
N LEU A 86 1.12 -3.81 18.88
CA LEU A 86 0.53 -4.50 17.74
C LEU A 86 0.85 -3.72 16.44
N ARG A 87 1.42 -4.41 15.45
CA ARG A 87 1.66 -3.85 14.11
C ARG A 87 0.37 -3.79 13.33
N ALA A 88 0.08 -2.68 12.67
CA ALA A 88 -1.08 -2.57 11.80
C ALA A 88 -0.96 -3.54 10.62
N ALA A 89 -1.99 -4.33 10.39
CA ALA A 89 -2.09 -5.25 9.26
C ALA A 89 -3.51 -5.30 8.68
N GLY A 90 -4.53 -4.99 9.48
CA GLY A 90 -5.93 -4.95 9.07
C GLY A 90 -6.35 -6.22 8.32
N ALA A 91 -7.23 -6.05 7.35
CA ALA A 91 -7.75 -7.14 6.52
C ALA A 91 -6.66 -7.92 5.73
N MET A 92 -5.44 -7.38 5.62
CA MET A 92 -4.34 -8.07 4.92
C MET A 92 -3.66 -9.16 5.77
N GLY A 93 -3.86 -9.15 7.09
CA GLY A 93 -3.28 -10.12 8.00
C GLY A 93 -1.75 -10.09 8.11
N ASN A 94 -1.05 -9.40 7.22
CA ASN A 94 0.41 -9.29 7.14
C ASN A 94 0.82 -7.81 7.07
N PRO A 95 1.61 -7.28 8.04
CA PRO A 95 2.02 -5.88 8.07
C PRO A 95 2.85 -5.43 6.85
N ALA A 96 3.65 -6.33 6.25
CA ALA A 96 4.45 -5.99 5.06
C ALA A 96 3.55 -5.79 3.83
N VAL A 97 2.59 -6.69 3.62
CA VAL A 97 1.61 -6.58 2.53
C VAL A 97 0.72 -5.34 2.74
N TYR A 98 0.29 -5.10 3.97
CA TYR A 98 -0.46 -3.91 4.35
C TYR A 98 0.30 -2.63 4.00
N GLY A 99 1.57 -2.52 4.42
CA GLY A 99 2.39 -1.35 4.14
C GLY A 99 2.67 -1.15 2.64
N ALA A 100 2.91 -2.23 1.89
CA ALA A 100 3.08 -2.16 0.43
C ALA A 100 1.80 -1.66 -0.27
N LEU A 101 0.64 -2.12 0.17
CA LEU A 101 -0.65 -1.66 -0.36
C LEU A 101 -0.89 -0.17 -0.08
N MET A 102 -0.51 0.32 1.11
CA MET A 102 -0.55 1.75 1.41
C MET A 102 0.36 2.54 0.45
N GLY A 103 1.54 2.01 0.11
CA GLY A 103 2.43 2.60 -0.89
C GLY A 103 1.77 2.73 -2.26
N MET A 104 1.04 1.71 -2.72
CA MET A 104 0.25 1.78 -3.96
C MET A 104 -0.83 2.87 -3.89
N GLY A 105 -1.53 2.97 -2.77
CA GLY A 105 -2.54 4.01 -2.53
C GLY A 105 -1.95 5.41 -2.57
N ILE A 106 -0.76 5.61 -1.99
CA ILE A 106 -0.03 6.88 -2.02
C ILE A 106 0.33 7.25 -3.48
N LEU A 107 0.87 6.31 -4.25
CA LEU A 107 1.21 6.56 -5.65
C LEU A 107 -0.02 6.94 -6.48
N ALA A 108 -1.12 6.19 -6.33
CA ALA A 108 -2.38 6.49 -6.99
C ALA A 108 -2.92 7.88 -6.58
N GLY A 109 -2.83 8.22 -5.29
CA GLY A 109 -3.22 9.51 -4.75
C GLY A 109 -2.40 10.66 -5.35
N ILE A 110 -1.08 10.55 -5.39
CA ILE A 110 -0.19 11.54 -5.98
C ILE A 110 -0.51 11.71 -7.48
N SER A 111 -0.69 10.60 -8.20
CA SER A 111 -1.02 10.62 -9.63
C SER A 111 -2.36 11.30 -9.91
N TYR A 112 -3.37 11.04 -9.08
CA TYR A 112 -4.68 11.68 -9.18
C TYR A 112 -4.63 13.17 -8.80
N PHE A 113 -3.92 13.50 -7.72
CA PHE A 113 -3.73 14.88 -7.28
C PHE A 113 -3.13 15.76 -8.38
N ALA A 114 -2.09 15.26 -9.06
CA ALA A 114 -1.43 16.00 -10.16
C ALA A 114 -2.37 16.29 -11.34
N GLN A 115 -3.40 15.47 -11.54
CA GLN A 115 -4.37 15.60 -12.63
C GLN A 115 -5.64 16.35 -12.23
N SER A 116 -5.86 16.57 -10.93
CA SER A 116 -7.06 17.22 -10.41
C SER A 116 -6.96 18.73 -10.53
N LYS A 117 -8.04 19.38 -11.05
CA LYS A 117 -8.16 20.84 -11.10
C LYS A 117 -8.95 21.43 -9.91
N SER A 118 -9.68 20.60 -9.17
CA SER A 118 -10.49 21.03 -8.03
C SER A 118 -9.64 21.11 -6.76
N ARG A 119 -9.54 22.28 -6.14
CA ARG A 119 -8.83 22.47 -4.88
C ARG A 119 -9.42 21.66 -3.73
N PHE A 120 -10.74 21.51 -3.68
CA PHE A 120 -11.39 20.68 -2.68
C PHE A 120 -10.96 19.21 -2.81
N LEU A 121 -10.98 18.67 -4.02
CA LEU A 121 -10.60 17.29 -4.27
C LEU A 121 -9.10 17.07 -4.00
N GLN A 122 -8.26 18.04 -4.33
CA GLN A 122 -6.84 18.01 -3.96
C GLN A 122 -6.65 17.95 -2.44
N ALA A 123 -7.40 18.72 -1.66
CA ALA A 123 -7.34 18.66 -0.21
C ALA A 123 -7.77 17.30 0.34
N CYS A 124 -8.86 16.73 -0.18
CA CYS A 124 -9.31 15.37 0.20
C CYS A 124 -8.24 14.31 -0.09
N ILE A 125 -7.62 14.36 -1.27
CA ILE A 125 -6.57 13.40 -1.64
C ILE A 125 -5.31 13.61 -0.80
N ALA A 126 -4.92 14.86 -0.52
CA ALA A 126 -3.79 15.13 0.38
C ALA A 126 -4.03 14.54 1.77
N THR A 127 -5.23 14.71 2.33
CA THR A 127 -5.61 14.09 3.60
C THR A 127 -5.53 12.57 3.53
N ALA A 128 -6.05 11.95 2.45
CA ALA A 128 -5.96 10.52 2.25
C ALA A 128 -4.49 10.04 2.21
N ILE A 129 -3.61 10.75 1.51
CA ILE A 129 -2.17 10.44 1.47
C ILE A 129 -1.55 10.52 2.88
N CYS A 130 -1.89 11.52 3.68
CA CYS A 130 -1.41 11.61 5.07
C CYS A 130 -1.87 10.41 5.92
N VAL A 131 -3.13 9.99 5.78
CA VAL A 131 -3.66 8.80 6.46
C VAL A 131 -2.90 7.54 6.03
N LEU A 132 -2.66 7.37 4.73
CA LEU A 132 -1.92 6.22 4.19
C LEU A 132 -0.45 6.22 4.65
N LEU A 133 0.22 7.36 4.70
CA LEU A 133 1.58 7.50 5.24
C LEU A 133 1.62 7.08 6.72
N TYR A 134 0.64 7.52 7.50
CA TYR A 134 0.52 7.08 8.89
C TYR A 134 0.28 5.57 8.99
N GLY A 135 -0.51 4.98 8.08
CA GLY A 135 -0.69 3.53 7.97
C GLY A 135 0.62 2.78 7.69
N VAL A 136 1.46 3.29 6.79
CA VAL A 136 2.80 2.74 6.55
C VAL A 136 3.63 2.77 7.83
N PHE A 137 3.63 3.91 8.55
CA PHE A 137 4.30 4.03 9.83
C PHE A 137 3.81 2.99 10.83
N ALA A 138 2.49 2.85 10.99
CA ALA A 138 1.85 1.94 11.93
C ALA A 138 2.10 0.45 11.62
N SER A 139 2.52 0.12 10.39
CA SER A 139 2.93 -1.25 10.04
C SER A 139 4.20 -1.70 10.73
N TYR A 140 5.05 -0.78 11.19
CA TYR A 140 6.39 -1.03 11.77
C TYR A 140 7.23 -2.00 10.94
N THR A 141 7.10 -1.94 9.61
CA THR A 141 7.76 -2.87 8.69
C THR A 141 8.76 -2.12 7.82
N ARG A 142 10.05 -2.44 7.95
CA ARG A 142 11.13 -1.79 7.19
C ARG A 142 10.96 -1.91 5.68
N SER A 143 10.50 -3.06 5.21
CA SER A 143 10.24 -3.28 3.77
C SER A 143 9.14 -2.35 3.22
N ALA A 144 8.10 -2.04 4.02
CA ALA A 144 7.06 -1.11 3.62
C ALA A 144 7.60 0.32 3.47
N TRP A 145 8.46 0.76 4.39
CA TRP A 145 9.13 2.06 4.31
C TRP A 145 9.99 2.18 3.06
N ILE A 146 10.84 1.17 2.82
CA ILE A 146 11.70 1.13 1.64
C ILE A 146 10.86 1.16 0.37
N SER A 147 9.77 0.38 0.32
CA SER A 147 8.86 0.36 -0.84
C SER A 147 8.26 1.74 -1.11
N VAL A 148 7.79 2.45 -0.08
CA VAL A 148 7.24 3.81 -0.23
C VAL A 148 8.32 4.79 -0.69
N LEU A 149 9.53 4.72 -0.12
CA LEU A 149 10.66 5.55 -0.55
C LEU A 149 11.00 5.33 -2.02
N VAL A 150 11.09 4.08 -2.47
CA VAL A 150 11.35 3.73 -3.87
C VAL A 150 10.23 4.25 -4.77
N VAL A 151 8.97 4.07 -4.37
CA VAL A 151 7.80 4.57 -5.13
C VAL A 151 7.84 6.09 -5.25
N LEU A 152 8.11 6.81 -4.17
CA LEU A 152 8.20 8.28 -4.18
C LEU A 152 9.40 8.76 -5.03
N PHE A 153 10.53 8.08 -4.93
CA PHE A 153 11.71 8.37 -5.75
C PHE A 153 11.41 8.17 -7.24
N LEU A 154 10.80 7.07 -7.62
CA LEU A 154 10.42 6.82 -9.01
C LEU A 154 9.36 7.81 -9.50
N ALA A 155 8.38 8.15 -8.68
CA ALA A 155 7.31 9.08 -9.04
C ALA A 155 7.86 10.46 -9.44
N GLN A 156 8.97 10.93 -8.87
CA GLN A 156 9.58 12.22 -9.23
C GLN A 156 10.04 12.30 -10.70
N PHE A 157 10.36 11.17 -11.33
CA PHE A 157 10.76 11.15 -12.74
C PHE A 157 9.57 11.26 -13.69
N PHE A 158 8.39 10.80 -13.25
CA PHE A 158 7.19 10.74 -14.09
C PHE A 158 6.24 11.91 -13.86
N ILE A 159 6.36 12.61 -12.72
CA ILE A 159 5.46 13.71 -12.37
C ILE A 159 6.13 15.03 -12.69
N ASN A 160 5.49 15.82 -13.57
CA ASN A 160 5.97 17.15 -13.96
C ASN A 160 5.35 18.24 -13.03
N GLY A 161 6.07 19.38 -12.89
CA GLY A 161 5.55 20.55 -12.18
C GLY A 161 6.05 20.70 -10.74
N ILE A 162 5.21 21.27 -9.87
CA ILE A 162 5.54 21.67 -8.48
C ILE A 162 6.01 20.49 -7.63
N TRP A 163 5.53 19.29 -7.96
CA TRP A 163 5.87 18.03 -7.30
C TRP A 163 7.34 17.63 -7.44
N LYS A 164 8.02 18.04 -8.51
CA LYS A 164 9.48 17.85 -8.63
C LYS A 164 10.26 18.52 -7.51
N LYS A 165 9.70 19.60 -6.91
CA LYS A 165 10.34 20.35 -5.82
C LYS A 165 9.93 19.83 -4.43
N THR A 166 8.71 19.34 -4.29
CA THR A 166 8.17 18.90 -2.98
C THR A 166 8.49 17.46 -2.65
N LEU A 167 8.58 16.58 -3.64
CA LEU A 167 8.91 15.16 -3.46
C LEU A 167 10.27 14.91 -2.77
N PRO A 168 11.38 15.60 -3.13
CA PRO A 168 12.64 15.45 -2.42
C PRO A 168 12.54 15.84 -0.94
N ILE A 169 11.74 16.87 -0.63
CA ILE A 169 11.52 17.31 0.76
C ILE A 169 10.76 16.23 1.54
N MET A 170 9.70 15.67 0.95
CA MET A 170 8.98 14.55 1.56
C MET A 170 9.87 13.32 1.77
N LEU A 171 10.77 13.03 0.84
CA LEU A 171 11.75 11.95 0.96
C LEU A 171 12.71 12.18 2.13
N ILE A 172 13.21 13.40 2.29
CA ILE A 172 14.12 13.76 3.40
C ILE A 172 13.38 13.64 4.74
N VAL A 173 12.14 14.16 4.83
CA VAL A 173 11.33 14.05 6.05
C VAL A 173 11.07 12.58 6.40
N LEU A 174 10.79 11.74 5.42
CA LEU A 174 10.55 10.31 5.63
C LEU A 174 11.83 9.55 6.05
N LEU A 175 13.01 10.00 5.63
CA LEU A 175 14.30 9.41 6.03
C LEU A 175 14.73 9.82 7.43
N LEU A 176 14.21 10.93 7.96
CA LEU A 176 14.51 11.44 9.29
C LEU A 176 13.56 10.92 10.39
N LEU A 177 12.47 10.26 10.00
CA LEU A 177 11.50 9.60 10.88
C LEU A 177 11.85 8.12 11.10
#